data_775e147951e219b1874ebfe497516907
#
_entry.id   775e147951e219b1874ebfe497516907
#
_cell.length_a   1.000
_cell.length_b   1.000
_cell.length_c   1.000
_cell.angle_alpha   90.00
_cell.angle_beta   90.00
_cell.angle_gamma   90.00
#
_symmetry.space_group_name_H-M   'P 1'
#
loop_
_entity.id
_entity.type
_entity.pdbx_description
1 polymer ?
#
loop_
_entity_poly.entity_id
_entity_poly.type
_entity_poly.pdbx_seq_one_letter_code
_entity_poly.pdbx_strand_id
1 'polypeptide(L)'
;MGSGSDRYGDCIAVFGTGSDVGKSIVATALCRVFVDNGLRVSPFKAQNMSNNSGVTPEGLEMGRAQIAQAESARIAPHVDMNPILLKPTSEIGSQVVLLGEVFADSMASAYLQRKDRLFSEACKALDRLRADYEIVVMEGAGSCAEVNLMASDIVNFRMAEYADAPVILVADIHKGGVFAQIIGTMECLSPKQRDRIIGFVINRFQGDVRLFEDGVKWIETKTGKPVFGVLPWYDHF
;
A
#
# COMPACT_ATOMS: atom_id res chain seq x y z
N MET A 1 16.09 -4.92 35.97
CA MET A 1 16.53 -5.59 34.75
C MET A 1 15.27 -5.93 33.98
N GLY A 2 14.80 -5.03 33.13
CA GLY A 2 13.61 -5.22 32.32
C GLY A 2 14.00 -5.96 31.04
N SER A 3 13.34 -7.10 30.80
CA SER A 3 13.43 -7.82 29.54
C SER A 3 12.95 -6.90 28.42
N GLY A 4 13.87 -6.37 27.63
CA GLY A 4 13.54 -5.75 26.36
C GLY A 4 12.92 -6.83 25.47
N SER A 5 11.60 -6.89 25.40
CA SER A 5 10.95 -7.57 24.29
C SER A 5 11.40 -6.82 23.04
N ASP A 6 12.06 -7.50 22.12
CA ASP A 6 12.28 -7.01 20.75
C ASP A 6 10.91 -6.73 20.14
N ARG A 7 10.41 -5.52 20.33
CA ARG A 7 9.13 -5.08 19.76
C ARG A 7 9.41 -4.67 18.32
N TYR A 8 8.99 -5.48 17.39
CA TYR A 8 8.86 -5.05 16.01
C TYR A 8 7.98 -3.80 15.92
N GLY A 9 8.36 -2.87 15.06
CA GLY A 9 7.54 -1.69 14.77
C GLY A 9 6.15 -2.04 14.27
N ASP A 10 5.19 -1.16 14.55
CA ASP A 10 3.81 -1.31 14.11
C ASP A 10 3.69 -1.11 12.59
N CYS A 11 2.66 -1.69 12.00
CA CYS A 11 2.35 -1.52 10.57
C CYS A 11 0.98 -0.88 10.40
N ILE A 12 0.82 -0.07 9.35
CA ILE A 12 -0.48 0.40 8.86
C ILE A 12 -0.52 0.26 7.34
N ALA A 13 -1.60 -0.32 6.81
CA ALA A 13 -1.72 -0.54 5.38
C ALA A 13 -2.70 0.45 4.73
N VAL A 14 -2.34 0.91 3.53
CA VAL A 14 -3.15 1.79 2.67
C VAL A 14 -3.54 1.02 1.43
N PHE A 15 -4.79 0.57 1.37
CA PHE A 15 -5.34 -0.16 0.23
C PHE A 15 -6.32 0.70 -0.56
N GLY A 16 -6.72 0.25 -1.73
CA GLY A 16 -7.65 0.98 -2.58
C GLY A 16 -8.81 0.15 -3.08
N THR A 17 -9.91 0.82 -3.38
CA THR A 17 -11.06 0.23 -4.09
C THR A 17 -10.74 -0.04 -5.57
N GLY A 18 -9.60 0.47 -6.07
CA GLY A 18 -9.16 0.32 -7.45
C GLY A 18 -7.74 0.79 -7.68
N SER A 19 -7.28 0.68 -8.93
CA SER A 19 -6.06 1.34 -9.38
C SER A 19 -6.25 2.86 -9.39
N ASP A 20 -5.16 3.61 -9.22
CA ASP A 20 -5.09 5.07 -9.33
C ASP A 20 -6.03 5.88 -8.40
N VAL A 21 -6.63 5.24 -7.38
CA VAL A 21 -7.49 5.92 -6.40
C VAL A 21 -6.71 6.86 -5.45
N GLY A 22 -5.37 6.84 -5.51
CA GLY A 22 -4.50 7.73 -4.72
C GLY A 22 -3.84 7.07 -3.50
N LYS A 23 -3.71 5.74 -3.49
CA LYS A 23 -3.00 5.00 -2.42
C LYS A 23 -1.62 5.58 -2.12
N SER A 24 -0.82 5.79 -3.17
CA SER A 24 0.56 6.31 -3.03
C SER A 24 0.59 7.70 -2.40
N ILE A 25 -0.35 8.58 -2.77
CA ILE A 25 -0.46 9.93 -2.18
C ILE A 25 -0.79 9.83 -0.69
N VAL A 26 -1.77 9.00 -0.32
CA VAL A 26 -2.17 8.81 1.08
C VAL A 26 -1.02 8.18 1.88
N ALA A 27 -0.34 7.17 1.34
CA ALA A 27 0.82 6.56 1.99
C ALA A 27 1.97 7.56 2.19
N THR A 28 2.27 8.39 1.17
CA THR A 28 3.27 9.47 1.24
C THR A 28 2.92 10.49 2.33
N ALA A 29 1.64 10.91 2.37
CA ALA A 29 1.16 11.86 3.38
C ALA A 29 1.24 11.27 4.79
N LEU A 30 0.88 9.99 4.99
CA LEU A 30 1.01 9.33 6.29
C LEU A 30 2.46 9.22 6.73
N CYS A 31 3.39 8.85 5.84
CA CYS A 31 4.82 8.86 6.16
C CYS A 31 5.25 10.23 6.68
N ARG A 32 4.83 11.31 6.00
CA ARG A 32 5.17 12.66 6.42
C ARG A 32 4.54 13.06 7.74
N VAL A 33 3.25 12.80 7.93
CA VAL A 33 2.53 13.12 9.17
C VAL A 33 3.14 12.40 10.36
N PHE A 34 3.46 11.13 10.26
CA PHE A 34 4.08 10.38 11.34
C PHE A 34 5.48 10.90 11.68
N VAL A 35 6.30 11.23 10.69
CA VAL A 35 7.61 11.83 10.91
C VAL A 35 7.50 13.20 11.58
N ASP A 36 6.57 14.04 11.14
CA ASP A 36 6.36 15.37 11.75
C ASP A 36 5.82 15.27 13.19
N ASN A 37 5.26 14.11 13.58
CA ASN A 37 4.92 13.76 14.97
C ASN A 37 6.06 13.06 15.74
N GLY A 38 7.27 13.00 15.18
CA GLY A 38 8.47 12.52 15.86
C GLY A 38 8.70 11.00 15.80
N LEU A 39 7.94 10.26 15.00
CA LEU A 39 8.12 8.81 14.83
C LEU A 39 9.19 8.51 13.77
N ARG A 40 9.92 7.41 13.96
CA ARG A 40 10.78 6.82 12.92
C ARG A 40 9.90 5.99 11.99
N VAL A 41 9.78 6.41 10.73
CA VAL A 41 8.83 5.85 9.77
C VAL A 41 9.55 5.31 8.54
N SER A 42 9.11 4.16 8.04
CA SER A 42 9.50 3.65 6.74
C SER A 42 8.27 3.39 5.87
N PRO A 43 8.29 3.72 4.56
CA PRO A 43 7.32 3.19 3.62
C PRO A 43 7.64 1.73 3.29
N PHE A 44 6.62 1.00 2.81
CA PHE A 44 6.79 -0.36 2.29
C PHE A 44 5.75 -0.66 1.22
N LYS A 45 6.20 -1.27 0.13
CA LYS A 45 5.31 -1.87 -0.87
C LYS A 45 5.92 -3.18 -1.33
N ALA A 46 5.32 -4.30 -0.93
CA ALA A 46 5.86 -5.64 -1.18
C ALA A 46 6.22 -5.88 -2.65
N GLN A 47 5.34 -5.44 -3.56
CA GLN A 47 5.57 -5.51 -5.00
C GLN A 47 5.00 -4.26 -5.67
N ASN A 48 5.80 -3.65 -6.54
CA ASN A 48 5.35 -2.61 -7.45
C ASN A 48 5.42 -3.10 -8.90
N MET A 49 4.51 -2.63 -9.75
CA MET A 49 4.55 -2.86 -11.19
C MET A 49 4.68 -1.51 -11.88
N SER A 50 5.89 -1.23 -12.40
CA SER A 50 6.18 0.07 -13.00
C SER A 50 7.48 0.02 -13.81
N ASN A 51 7.51 0.73 -14.93
CA ASN A 51 8.74 1.06 -15.63
C ASN A 51 9.39 2.36 -15.09
N ASN A 52 8.68 3.10 -14.20
CA ASN A 52 9.22 4.28 -13.55
C ASN A 52 9.96 3.87 -12.28
N SER A 53 11.27 3.76 -12.38
CA SER A 53 12.16 3.36 -11.30
C SER A 53 13.24 4.42 -11.05
N GLY A 54 13.97 4.25 -9.98
CA GLY A 54 15.15 4.99 -9.61
C GLY A 54 16.11 4.10 -8.85
N VAL A 55 17.18 4.65 -8.33
CA VAL A 55 18.22 3.89 -7.62
C VAL A 55 18.37 4.39 -6.19
N THR A 56 18.71 3.47 -5.31
CA THR A 56 19.11 3.78 -3.92
C THR A 56 20.53 4.38 -3.91
N PRO A 57 20.99 4.91 -2.78
CA PRO A 57 22.39 5.35 -2.64
C PRO A 57 23.42 4.27 -2.99
N GLU A 58 23.09 2.98 -2.80
CA GLU A 58 23.92 1.83 -3.12
C GLU A 58 23.87 1.44 -4.60
N GLY A 59 23.09 2.15 -5.42
CA GLY A 59 22.93 1.87 -6.86
C GLY A 59 21.94 0.76 -7.20
N LEU A 60 21.11 0.31 -6.24
CA LEU A 60 20.11 -0.73 -6.40
C LEU A 60 18.77 -0.16 -6.89
N GLU A 61 18.07 -0.88 -7.76
CA GLU A 61 16.85 -0.40 -8.40
C GLU A 61 15.61 -0.58 -7.53
N MET A 62 14.75 0.46 -7.45
CA MET A 62 13.43 0.37 -6.81
C MET A 62 12.41 1.30 -7.48
N GLY A 63 11.13 1.13 -7.16
CA GLY A 63 10.03 1.94 -7.69
C GLY A 63 10.14 3.41 -7.28
N ARG A 64 9.97 4.34 -8.23
CA ARG A 64 10.07 5.79 -8.00
C ARG A 64 9.08 6.29 -6.93
N ALA A 65 7.88 5.71 -6.86
CA ALA A 65 6.89 6.09 -5.85
C ALA A 65 7.40 5.81 -4.42
N GLN A 66 8.09 4.69 -4.19
CA GLN A 66 8.62 4.36 -2.87
C GLN A 66 9.85 5.21 -2.51
N ILE A 67 10.62 5.67 -3.52
CA ILE A 67 11.66 6.69 -3.31
C ILE A 67 11.03 7.98 -2.79
N ALA A 68 9.99 8.48 -3.43
CA ALA A 68 9.29 9.69 -2.99
C ALA A 68 8.67 9.53 -1.58
N GLN A 69 8.20 8.34 -1.23
CA GLN A 69 7.70 8.03 0.11
C GLN A 69 8.84 8.05 1.15
N ALA A 70 10.01 7.50 0.82
CA ALA A 70 11.19 7.56 1.67
C ALA A 70 11.67 9.01 1.88
N GLU A 71 11.73 9.81 0.80
CA GLU A 71 12.03 11.24 0.86
C GLU A 71 11.04 12.00 1.76
N SER A 72 9.73 11.67 1.68
CA SER A 72 8.69 12.23 2.53
C SER A 72 8.87 11.83 4.00
N ALA A 73 9.33 10.61 4.26
CA ALA A 73 9.72 10.11 5.57
C ALA A 73 11.08 10.65 6.07
N ARG A 74 11.77 11.49 5.26
CA ARG A 74 13.09 12.07 5.53
C ARG A 74 14.18 11.02 5.77
N ILE A 75 14.10 9.89 5.08
CA ILE A 75 15.08 8.81 5.12
C ILE A 75 15.61 8.51 3.72
N ALA A 76 16.79 7.93 3.64
CA ALA A 76 17.33 7.43 2.37
C ALA A 76 16.48 6.25 1.86
N PRO A 77 16.22 6.16 0.55
CA PRO A 77 15.53 5.02 -0.01
C PRO A 77 16.39 3.75 0.11
N HIS A 78 15.74 2.64 0.46
CA HIS A 78 16.36 1.31 0.60
C HIS A 78 15.51 0.26 -0.10
N VAL A 79 16.13 -0.75 -0.69
CA VAL A 79 15.42 -1.79 -1.48
C VAL A 79 14.40 -2.59 -0.67
N ASP A 80 14.54 -2.69 0.64
CA ASP A 80 13.55 -3.32 1.50
C ASP A 80 12.20 -2.61 1.47
N MET A 81 12.16 -1.31 1.14
CA MET A 81 10.92 -0.53 1.01
C MET A 81 10.11 -0.93 -0.23
N ASN A 82 10.78 -1.53 -1.25
CA ASN A 82 10.14 -2.11 -2.43
C ASN A 82 10.92 -3.34 -2.90
N PRO A 83 10.82 -4.48 -2.19
CA PRO A 83 11.66 -5.63 -2.45
C PRO A 83 11.42 -6.29 -3.81
N ILE A 84 10.21 -6.12 -4.39
CA ILE A 84 9.86 -6.70 -5.68
C ILE A 84 9.40 -5.58 -6.61
N LEU A 85 10.11 -5.41 -7.74
CA LEU A 85 9.69 -4.52 -8.81
C LEU A 85 9.48 -5.35 -10.08
N LEU A 86 8.27 -5.29 -10.64
CA LEU A 86 7.94 -5.88 -11.93
C LEU A 86 7.99 -4.79 -12.99
N LYS A 87 8.84 -4.98 -13.99
CA LYS A 87 8.98 -4.09 -15.16
C LYS A 87 8.33 -4.75 -16.36
N PRO A 88 7.14 -4.33 -16.80
CA PRO A 88 6.51 -4.86 -18.00
C PRO A 88 7.44 -4.71 -19.21
N THR A 89 7.73 -5.81 -19.91
CA THR A 89 8.60 -5.84 -21.09
C THR A 89 7.81 -6.11 -22.38
N SER A 90 6.61 -6.72 -22.24
CA SER A 90 5.70 -7.05 -23.34
C SER A 90 4.29 -7.26 -22.77
N GLU A 91 3.32 -7.56 -23.64
CA GLU A 91 1.95 -7.85 -23.20
C GLU A 91 1.84 -9.05 -22.22
N ILE A 92 2.79 -9.99 -22.29
CA ILE A 92 2.76 -11.25 -21.54
C ILE A 92 4.00 -11.49 -20.66
N GLY A 93 4.94 -10.54 -20.62
CA GLY A 93 6.21 -10.70 -19.89
C GLY A 93 6.55 -9.52 -19.00
N SER A 94 7.26 -9.81 -17.93
CA SER A 94 7.84 -8.80 -17.04
C SER A 94 9.23 -9.22 -16.59
N GLN A 95 10.15 -8.26 -16.52
CA GLN A 95 11.40 -8.44 -15.81
C GLN A 95 11.12 -8.32 -14.31
N VAL A 96 11.58 -9.28 -13.54
CA VAL A 96 11.48 -9.29 -12.07
C VAL A 96 12.78 -8.77 -11.50
N VAL A 97 12.70 -7.66 -10.78
CA VAL A 97 13.80 -7.12 -9.96
C VAL A 97 13.49 -7.48 -8.51
N LEU A 98 14.42 -8.17 -7.85
CA LEU A 98 14.31 -8.57 -6.44
C LEU A 98 15.42 -7.91 -5.64
N LEU A 99 15.04 -7.15 -4.61
CA LEU A 99 15.97 -6.38 -3.76
C LEU A 99 16.96 -5.53 -4.57
N GLY A 100 16.46 -4.93 -5.64
CA GLY A 100 17.19 -4.00 -6.49
C GLY A 100 18.03 -4.62 -7.60
N GLU A 101 18.09 -5.95 -7.70
CA GLU A 101 18.85 -6.67 -8.72
C GLU A 101 17.94 -7.47 -9.66
N VAL A 102 18.31 -7.59 -10.91
CA VAL A 102 17.57 -8.39 -11.89
C VAL A 102 17.58 -9.85 -11.47
N PHE A 103 16.42 -10.37 -11.12
CA PHE A 103 16.26 -11.74 -10.64
C PHE A 103 15.93 -12.72 -11.77
N ALA A 104 15.04 -12.35 -12.67
CA ALA A 104 14.65 -13.17 -13.82
C ALA A 104 13.81 -12.37 -14.83
N ASP A 105 13.89 -12.77 -16.09
CA ASP A 105 12.86 -12.50 -17.08
C ASP A 105 11.82 -13.62 -16.97
N SER A 106 10.55 -13.28 -16.79
CA SER A 106 9.53 -14.32 -16.62
C SER A 106 8.26 -14.04 -17.42
N MET A 107 7.77 -15.11 -18.06
CA MET A 107 6.38 -15.15 -18.47
C MET A 107 5.48 -15.27 -17.24
N ALA A 108 4.22 -14.83 -17.33
CA ALA A 108 3.26 -14.83 -16.23
C ALA A 108 3.12 -16.19 -15.53
N SER A 109 3.21 -17.31 -16.26
CA SER A 109 3.13 -18.67 -15.70
C SER A 109 4.32 -19.01 -14.79
N ALA A 110 5.54 -18.62 -15.15
CA ALA A 110 6.73 -18.85 -14.35
C ALA A 110 6.75 -17.94 -13.11
N TYR A 111 6.18 -16.74 -13.21
CA TYR A 111 5.99 -15.84 -12.08
C TYR A 111 5.09 -16.46 -11.00
N LEU A 112 3.95 -17.08 -11.39
CA LEU A 112 3.03 -17.72 -10.46
C LEU A 112 3.72 -18.84 -9.63
N GLN A 113 4.61 -19.61 -10.22
CA GLN A 113 5.37 -20.67 -9.52
C GLN A 113 6.38 -20.12 -8.50
N ARG A 114 6.78 -18.84 -8.62
CA ARG A 114 7.76 -18.19 -7.74
C ARG A 114 7.12 -17.32 -6.65
N LYS A 115 5.80 -17.16 -6.64
CA LYS A 115 5.10 -16.24 -5.74
C LYS A 115 5.38 -16.48 -4.26
N ASP A 116 5.44 -17.75 -3.82
CA ASP A 116 5.71 -18.04 -2.41
C ASP A 116 7.13 -17.66 -2.00
N ARG A 117 8.11 -17.85 -2.89
CA ARG A 117 9.49 -17.41 -2.67
C ARG A 117 9.55 -15.88 -2.62
N LEU A 118 8.92 -15.18 -3.57
CA LEU A 118 8.86 -13.73 -3.59
C LEU A 118 8.16 -13.17 -2.35
N PHE A 119 7.06 -13.80 -1.92
CA PHE A 119 6.38 -13.43 -0.67
C PHE A 119 7.31 -13.60 0.53
N SER A 120 8.03 -14.71 0.64
CA SER A 120 9.00 -14.93 1.72
C SER A 120 10.09 -13.85 1.76
N GLU A 121 10.62 -13.44 0.61
CA GLU A 121 11.61 -12.35 0.55
C GLU A 121 11.00 -11.00 0.93
N ALA A 122 9.75 -10.72 0.51
CA ALA A 122 9.04 -9.51 0.92
C ALA A 122 8.77 -9.48 2.45
N CYS A 123 8.43 -10.62 3.07
CA CYS A 123 8.29 -10.74 4.52
C CYS A 123 9.60 -10.41 5.24
N LYS A 124 10.72 -11.00 4.79
CA LYS A 124 12.05 -10.72 5.38
C LYS A 124 12.43 -9.24 5.26
N ALA A 125 12.14 -8.61 4.12
CA ALA A 125 12.38 -7.18 3.93
C ALA A 125 11.54 -6.33 4.90
N LEU A 126 10.25 -6.66 5.06
CA LEU A 126 9.37 -6.01 6.02
C LEU A 126 9.87 -6.18 7.45
N ASP A 127 10.32 -7.37 7.84
CA ASP A 127 10.82 -7.62 9.19
C ASP A 127 12.07 -6.79 9.51
N ARG A 128 12.99 -6.62 8.52
CA ARG A 128 14.15 -5.72 8.69
C ARG A 128 13.69 -4.27 8.92
N LEU A 129 12.74 -3.78 8.14
CA LEU A 129 12.20 -2.43 8.34
C LEU A 129 11.53 -2.29 9.72
N ARG A 130 10.76 -3.28 10.15
CA ARG A 130 10.11 -3.27 11.48
C ARG A 130 11.08 -3.34 12.64
N ALA A 131 12.28 -3.88 12.44
CA ALA A 131 13.34 -3.86 13.45
C ALA A 131 13.95 -2.45 13.63
N ASP A 132 14.00 -1.66 12.54
CA ASP A 132 14.68 -0.36 12.54
C ASP A 132 13.71 0.83 12.75
N TYR A 133 12.43 0.68 12.43
CA TYR A 133 11.44 1.75 12.44
C TYR A 133 10.29 1.45 13.42
N GLU A 134 9.71 2.52 13.98
CA GLU A 134 8.59 2.43 14.93
C GLU A 134 7.27 2.15 14.22
N ILE A 135 7.13 2.65 12.98
CA ILE A 135 5.96 2.42 12.15
C ILE A 135 6.35 2.19 10.68
N VAL A 136 5.73 1.22 10.04
CA VAL A 136 5.85 0.96 8.61
C VAL A 136 4.53 1.25 7.92
N VAL A 137 4.53 2.20 6.98
CA VAL A 137 3.38 2.54 6.14
C VAL A 137 3.40 1.66 4.90
N MET A 138 2.50 0.69 4.84
CA MET A 138 2.41 -0.30 3.77
C MET A 138 1.45 0.16 2.69
N GLU A 139 1.85 0.12 1.43
CA GLU A 139 1.00 0.42 0.28
C GLU A 139 0.59 -0.85 -0.45
N GLY A 140 -0.72 -1.01 -0.70
CA GLY A 140 -1.26 -2.07 -1.55
C GLY A 140 -1.11 -1.78 -3.05
N ALA A 141 -1.52 -2.73 -3.88
CA ALA A 141 -1.52 -2.60 -5.34
C ALA A 141 -2.91 -2.89 -5.93
N GLY A 142 -3.31 -2.14 -6.94
CA GLY A 142 -4.58 -2.29 -7.62
C GLY A 142 -5.79 -2.11 -6.69
N SER A 143 -6.86 -2.86 -6.95
CA SER A 143 -7.95 -3.06 -6.00
C SER A 143 -7.58 -4.17 -5.02
N CYS A 144 -7.89 -3.97 -3.74
CA CYS A 144 -7.69 -5.03 -2.73
C CYS A 144 -8.76 -6.13 -2.80
N ALA A 145 -9.77 -5.98 -3.65
CA ALA A 145 -10.89 -6.90 -3.84
C ALA A 145 -10.97 -7.50 -5.26
N GLU A 146 -9.81 -7.71 -5.89
CA GLU A 146 -9.71 -8.46 -7.15
C GLU A 146 -9.91 -9.96 -6.89
N VAL A 147 -11.16 -10.41 -6.82
CA VAL A 147 -11.57 -11.75 -6.37
C VAL A 147 -10.82 -12.87 -7.10
N ASN A 148 -10.61 -12.72 -8.40
CA ASN A 148 -9.87 -13.69 -9.24
C ASN A 148 -8.35 -13.73 -8.96
N LEU A 149 -7.79 -12.73 -8.31
CA LEU A 149 -6.37 -12.61 -8.01
C LEU A 149 -6.05 -12.80 -6.51
N MET A 150 -7.06 -12.69 -5.62
CA MET A 150 -6.85 -12.68 -4.16
C MET A 150 -6.06 -13.88 -3.65
N ALA A 151 -6.32 -15.09 -4.16
CA ALA A 151 -5.61 -16.31 -3.75
C ALA A 151 -4.10 -16.27 -4.07
N SER A 152 -3.69 -15.46 -5.02
CA SER A 152 -2.31 -15.34 -5.48
C SER A 152 -1.69 -13.97 -5.19
N ASP A 153 -2.44 -13.08 -4.56
CA ASP A 153 -1.97 -11.74 -4.19
C ASP A 153 -0.97 -11.81 -3.03
N ILE A 154 0.17 -11.16 -3.20
CA ILE A 154 1.23 -11.08 -2.19
C ILE A 154 1.41 -9.66 -1.64
N VAL A 155 0.58 -8.70 -2.06
CA VAL A 155 0.79 -7.28 -1.78
C VAL A 155 -0.25 -6.74 -0.79
N ASN A 156 -1.53 -7.14 -0.96
CA ASN A 156 -2.62 -6.62 -0.16
C ASN A 156 -2.84 -7.47 1.12
N PHE A 157 -3.96 -8.18 1.24
CA PHE A 157 -4.35 -8.80 2.51
C PHE A 157 -3.38 -9.87 3.02
N ARG A 158 -2.73 -10.66 2.14
CA ARG A 158 -1.72 -11.63 2.57
C ARG A 158 -0.57 -10.97 3.32
N MET A 159 -0.13 -9.79 2.85
CA MET A 159 0.93 -9.02 3.51
C MET A 159 0.41 -8.30 4.78
N ALA A 160 -0.80 -7.72 4.74
CA ALA A 160 -1.40 -7.10 5.91
C ALA A 160 -1.68 -8.13 7.03
N GLU A 161 -2.06 -9.36 6.68
CA GLU A 161 -2.24 -10.45 7.64
C GLU A 161 -0.91 -10.89 8.26
N TYR A 162 0.15 -10.98 7.47
CA TYR A 162 1.50 -11.29 7.97
C TYR A 162 1.99 -10.23 8.97
N ALA A 163 1.77 -8.96 8.63
CA ALA A 163 2.19 -7.80 9.45
C ALA A 163 1.28 -7.52 10.65
N ASP A 164 0.14 -8.18 10.74
CA ASP A 164 -0.99 -7.83 11.61
C ASP A 164 -1.43 -6.35 11.47
N ALA A 165 -1.37 -5.82 10.26
CA ALA A 165 -1.61 -4.42 9.97
C ALA A 165 -3.11 -4.11 9.86
N PRO A 166 -3.61 -3.04 10.54
CA PRO A 166 -4.88 -2.43 10.21
C PRO A 166 -4.81 -1.75 8.84
N VAL A 167 -5.97 -1.64 8.18
CA VAL A 167 -6.07 -1.18 6.79
C VAL A 167 -6.91 0.08 6.70
N ILE A 168 -6.39 1.12 6.07
CA ILE A 168 -7.16 2.28 5.58
C ILE A 168 -7.51 2.02 4.12
N LEU A 169 -8.80 2.09 3.78
CA LEU A 169 -9.27 1.92 2.41
C LEU A 169 -9.48 3.27 1.72
N VAL A 170 -8.74 3.50 0.64
CA VAL A 170 -8.84 4.72 -0.17
C VAL A 170 -9.80 4.50 -1.34
N ALA A 171 -10.73 5.42 -1.53
CA ALA A 171 -11.68 5.42 -2.63
C ALA A 171 -11.67 6.77 -3.35
N ASP A 172 -11.78 6.75 -4.69
CA ASP A 172 -11.78 7.93 -5.55
C ASP A 172 -13.22 8.36 -5.88
N ILE A 173 -13.57 9.60 -5.53
CA ILE A 173 -14.91 10.16 -5.83
C ILE A 173 -14.99 10.87 -7.18
N HIS A 174 -13.86 11.23 -7.78
CA HIS A 174 -13.82 12.10 -8.97
C HIS A 174 -14.64 11.57 -10.15
N LYS A 175 -14.58 10.26 -10.39
CA LYS A 175 -15.32 9.62 -11.51
C LYS A 175 -16.74 9.21 -11.16
N GLY A 176 -17.19 9.50 -9.94
CA GLY A 176 -18.47 9.03 -9.42
C GLY A 176 -18.45 7.56 -8.97
N GLY A 177 -19.55 7.10 -8.37
CA GLY A 177 -19.72 5.70 -7.95
C GLY A 177 -18.97 5.30 -6.66
N VAL A 178 -18.40 6.24 -5.90
CA VAL A 178 -17.60 5.95 -4.71
C VAL A 178 -18.33 5.09 -3.68
N PHE A 179 -19.63 5.31 -3.48
CA PHE A 179 -20.45 4.51 -2.57
C PHE A 179 -20.51 3.04 -2.99
N ALA A 180 -20.79 2.80 -4.26
CA ALA A 180 -20.83 1.44 -4.82
C ALA A 180 -19.45 0.77 -4.76
N GLN A 181 -18.37 1.50 -5.03
CA GLN A 181 -17.01 0.99 -4.94
C GLN A 181 -16.65 0.56 -3.52
N ILE A 182 -16.96 1.38 -2.51
CA ILE A 182 -16.70 1.05 -1.10
C ILE A 182 -17.51 -0.17 -0.69
N ILE A 183 -18.83 -0.15 -0.90
CA ILE A 183 -19.71 -1.26 -0.47
C ILE A 183 -19.37 -2.54 -1.25
N GLY A 184 -19.17 -2.46 -2.57
CA GLY A 184 -18.78 -3.61 -3.38
C GLY A 184 -17.43 -4.20 -2.95
N THR A 185 -16.45 -3.35 -2.65
CA THR A 185 -15.16 -3.80 -2.09
C THR A 185 -15.38 -4.55 -0.78
N MET A 186 -16.12 -3.97 0.16
CA MET A 186 -16.42 -4.59 1.46
C MET A 186 -17.14 -5.94 1.32
N GLU A 187 -18.08 -6.06 0.38
CA GLU A 187 -18.82 -7.31 0.13
C GLU A 187 -17.97 -8.40 -0.53
N CYS A 188 -16.99 -8.05 -1.35
CA CYS A 188 -16.05 -8.99 -1.96
C CYS A 188 -15.04 -9.57 -0.96
N LEU A 189 -14.84 -8.93 0.20
CA LEU A 189 -13.87 -9.35 1.20
C LEU A 189 -14.46 -10.37 2.18
N SER A 190 -13.63 -11.29 2.66
CA SER A 190 -13.99 -12.17 3.77
C SER A 190 -14.22 -11.37 5.06
N PRO A 191 -14.99 -11.90 6.04
CA PRO A 191 -15.18 -11.23 7.33
C PRO A 191 -13.85 -10.81 7.99
N LYS A 192 -12.87 -11.70 8.01
CA LYS A 192 -11.53 -11.42 8.58
C LYS A 192 -10.80 -10.24 7.88
N GLN A 193 -10.93 -10.14 6.56
CA GLN A 193 -10.35 -9.04 5.81
C GLN A 193 -11.11 -7.74 6.03
N ARG A 194 -12.45 -7.78 6.08
CA ARG A 194 -13.29 -6.63 6.44
C ARG A 194 -12.96 -6.07 7.81
N ASP A 195 -12.73 -6.95 8.79
CA ASP A 195 -12.41 -6.53 10.16
C ASP A 195 -11.08 -5.77 10.23
N ARG A 196 -10.10 -6.08 9.35
CA ARG A 196 -8.85 -5.33 9.26
C ARG A 196 -9.02 -3.90 8.73
N ILE A 197 -10.07 -3.61 7.96
CA ILE A 197 -10.34 -2.25 7.50
C ILE A 197 -10.83 -1.43 8.69
N ILE A 198 -10.05 -0.43 9.09
CA ILE A 198 -10.36 0.44 10.24
C ILE A 198 -11.10 1.70 9.85
N GLY A 199 -11.12 2.08 8.56
CA GLY A 199 -11.82 3.25 8.05
C GLY A 199 -11.45 3.57 6.61
N PHE A 200 -11.99 4.70 6.14
CA PHE A 200 -11.91 5.11 4.74
C PHE A 200 -11.27 6.49 4.59
N VAL A 201 -10.61 6.70 3.45
CA VAL A 201 -10.24 8.02 2.94
C VAL A 201 -10.88 8.20 1.57
N ILE A 202 -11.67 9.27 1.44
CA ILE A 202 -12.27 9.66 0.16
C ILE A 202 -11.33 10.65 -0.51
N ASN A 203 -10.87 10.33 -1.70
CA ASN A 203 -9.86 11.12 -2.40
C ASN A 203 -10.45 11.83 -3.62
N ARG A 204 -9.80 12.92 -4.04
CA ARG A 204 -10.12 13.71 -5.23
C ARG A 204 -11.51 14.34 -5.20
N PHE A 205 -11.92 14.83 -4.05
CA PHE A 205 -13.19 15.56 -3.92
C PHE A 205 -13.08 16.94 -4.59
N GLN A 206 -14.05 17.28 -5.44
CA GLN A 206 -14.17 18.60 -6.05
C GLN A 206 -15.35 19.35 -5.47
N GLY A 207 -15.14 20.59 -5.08
CA GLY A 207 -16.15 21.45 -4.52
C GLY A 207 -16.08 21.62 -3.00
N ASP A 208 -17.17 22.04 -2.39
CA ASP A 208 -17.27 22.27 -0.96
C ASP A 208 -17.48 20.95 -0.21
N VAL A 209 -16.49 20.53 0.58
CA VAL A 209 -16.51 19.27 1.36
C VAL A 209 -17.73 19.20 2.30
N ARG A 210 -18.25 20.33 2.77
CA ARG A 210 -19.45 20.39 3.62
C ARG A 210 -20.69 19.80 2.94
N LEU A 211 -20.76 19.86 1.61
CA LEU A 211 -21.85 19.26 0.84
C LEU A 211 -21.81 17.74 0.80
N PHE A 212 -20.69 17.13 1.24
CA PHE A 212 -20.51 15.69 1.27
C PHE A 212 -20.69 15.06 2.67
N GLU A 213 -21.05 15.85 3.68
CA GLU A 213 -21.23 15.36 5.05
C GLU A 213 -22.27 14.22 5.15
N ASP A 214 -23.38 14.33 4.41
CA ASP A 214 -24.41 13.26 4.40
C ASP A 214 -23.90 12.00 3.70
N GLY A 215 -23.02 12.14 2.71
CA GLY A 215 -22.33 11.03 2.08
C GLY A 215 -21.39 10.30 3.06
N VAL A 216 -20.64 11.05 3.86
CA VAL A 216 -19.78 10.51 4.93
C VAL A 216 -20.64 9.73 5.93
N LYS A 217 -21.68 10.33 6.48
CA LYS A 217 -22.61 9.69 7.43
C LYS A 217 -23.22 8.41 6.86
N TRP A 218 -23.58 8.45 5.57
CA TRP A 218 -24.13 7.26 4.91
C TRP A 218 -23.12 6.11 4.86
N ILE A 219 -21.86 6.40 4.47
CA ILE A 219 -20.78 5.40 4.43
C ILE A 219 -20.56 4.80 5.83
N GLU A 220 -20.42 5.65 6.83
CA GLU A 220 -20.19 5.23 8.22
C GLU A 220 -21.34 4.38 8.76
N THR A 221 -22.58 4.81 8.53
CA THR A 221 -23.79 4.05 8.93
C THR A 221 -23.85 2.69 8.25
N LYS A 222 -23.54 2.66 6.94
CA LYS A 222 -23.65 1.44 6.14
C LYS A 222 -22.55 0.42 6.44
N THR A 223 -21.35 0.88 6.75
CA THR A 223 -20.17 0.04 6.94
C THR A 223 -19.83 -0.22 8.41
N GLY A 224 -20.33 0.61 9.33
CA GLY A 224 -19.94 0.61 10.75
C GLY A 224 -18.50 1.09 10.98
N LYS A 225 -17.86 1.76 10.00
CA LYS A 225 -16.46 2.20 10.06
C LYS A 225 -16.34 3.69 9.70
N PRO A 226 -15.42 4.44 10.34
CA PRO A 226 -15.30 5.88 10.14
C PRO A 226 -14.73 6.25 8.77
N VAL A 227 -15.06 7.45 8.29
CA VAL A 227 -14.35 8.14 7.23
C VAL A 227 -13.33 9.09 7.87
N PHE A 228 -12.05 8.77 7.78
CA PHE A 228 -10.97 9.54 8.38
C PHE A 228 -10.76 10.90 7.73
N GLY A 229 -11.16 11.04 6.47
CA GLY A 229 -11.06 12.32 5.77
C GLY A 229 -11.55 12.27 4.34
N VAL A 230 -11.88 13.46 3.85
CA VAL A 230 -12.21 13.72 2.45
C VAL A 230 -11.14 14.66 1.91
N LEU A 231 -10.29 14.15 1.02
CA LEU A 231 -9.17 14.89 0.45
C LEU A 231 -9.62 15.63 -0.80
N PRO A 232 -9.33 16.93 -0.89
CA PRO A 232 -9.67 17.71 -2.06
C PRO A 232 -8.85 17.29 -3.28
N TRP A 233 -9.34 17.64 -4.45
CA TRP A 233 -8.56 17.53 -5.68
C TRP A 233 -7.39 18.51 -5.66
N TYR A 234 -6.21 18.03 -6.02
CA TYR A 234 -5.02 18.84 -6.23
C TYR A 234 -4.47 18.61 -7.64
N ASP A 235 -4.17 19.72 -8.34
CA ASP A 235 -3.67 19.70 -9.73
C ASP A 235 -2.15 19.59 -9.83
N HIS A 236 -1.43 19.57 -8.71
CA HIS A 236 0.03 19.76 -8.66
C HIS A 236 0.79 18.61 -7.98
N PHE A 237 0.40 17.37 -8.25
CA PHE A 237 1.18 16.19 -7.85
C PHE A 237 1.89 15.55 -9.01
#